data_181f2bc785715cc9a208ac7d5c1de3fe
#
_entry.id   181f2bc785715cc9a208ac7d5c1de3fe
#
_cell.length_a   1.000
_cell.length_b   1.000
_cell.length_c   1.000
_cell.angle_alpha   90.00
_cell.angle_beta   90.00
_cell.angle_gamma   90.00
#
_symmetry.space_group_name_H-M   'P 1'
#
loop_
_entity.id
_entity.type
_entity.pdbx_description
1 polymer ?
#
loop_
_entity_poly.entity_id
_entity_poly.type
_entity_poly.pdbx_seq_one_letter_code
_entity_poly.pdbx_strand_id
1 'polypeptide(L)'
;MEALFKPIKINNLVVPNRIAMAPMTRSMSPNGVPTDKNLEYYKRRAAAEVGMIITEGVEVSHPASSGYPNAVSYTHLTLPTTRL
;
A
#
# COMPACT_ATOMS: atom_id res chain seq x y z
N MET A 1 -14.56 -21.38 0.95
CA MET A 1 -13.31 -20.93 0.30
C MET A 1 -13.53 -20.35 -1.08
N GLU A 2 -14.41 -20.93 -1.88
CA GLU A 2 -14.67 -20.38 -3.22
C GLU A 2 -15.13 -18.94 -3.20
N ALA A 3 -15.90 -18.53 -2.20
CA ALA A 3 -16.41 -17.18 -2.13
C ALA A 3 -15.28 -16.13 -2.03
N LEU A 4 -14.13 -16.49 -1.47
CA LEU A 4 -12.99 -15.58 -1.33
C LEU A 4 -12.36 -15.25 -2.69
N PHE A 5 -12.50 -16.15 -3.65
CA PHE A 5 -11.85 -16.00 -4.95
C PHE A 5 -12.78 -15.48 -6.04
N LYS A 6 -13.98 -15.07 -5.66
CA LYS A 6 -14.90 -14.45 -6.61
C LYS A 6 -14.63 -12.96 -6.70
N PRO A 7 -14.74 -12.41 -7.90
CA PRO A 7 -14.61 -10.95 -8.05
C PRO A 7 -15.66 -10.20 -7.23
N ILE A 8 -15.30 -9.00 -6.82
CA ILE A 8 -16.24 -8.12 -6.12
C ILE A 8 -16.12 -6.71 -6.73
N LYS A 9 -17.26 -6.07 -6.88
CA LYS A 9 -17.32 -4.71 -7.37
C LYS A 9 -17.46 -3.75 -6.19
N ILE A 10 -16.52 -2.82 -6.08
CA ILE A 10 -16.55 -1.77 -5.05
C ILE A 10 -16.73 -0.46 -5.80
N ASN A 11 -17.96 0.06 -5.81
CA ASN A 11 -18.33 1.16 -6.68
C ASN A 11 -17.98 0.81 -8.12
N ASN A 12 -17.07 1.56 -8.76
CA ASN A 12 -16.66 1.31 -10.14
C ASN A 12 -15.41 0.44 -10.26
N LEU A 13 -14.87 -0.03 -9.13
CA LEU A 13 -13.67 -0.84 -9.13
C LEU A 13 -14.04 -2.31 -9.03
N VAL A 14 -13.58 -3.10 -9.99
CA VAL A 14 -13.72 -4.56 -9.93
C VAL A 14 -12.41 -5.15 -9.39
N VAL A 15 -12.50 -5.82 -8.25
CA VAL A 15 -11.37 -6.46 -7.60
C VAL A 15 -11.47 -7.96 -7.85
N PRO A 16 -10.39 -8.63 -8.29
CA PRO A 16 -10.48 -10.02 -8.76
C PRO A 16 -10.81 -11.05 -7.70
N ASN A 17 -10.59 -10.74 -6.45
CA ASN A 17 -10.99 -11.63 -5.35
C ASN A 17 -11.23 -10.80 -4.09
N ARG A 18 -11.65 -11.45 -3.03
CA ARG A 18 -12.07 -10.78 -1.79
C ARG A 18 -11.01 -10.82 -0.70
N ILE A 19 -9.76 -10.99 -1.10
CA ILE A 19 -8.63 -10.99 -0.16
C ILE A 19 -7.95 -9.63 -0.26
N ALA A 20 -7.91 -8.93 0.85
CA ALA A 20 -7.28 -7.62 0.91
C ALA A 20 -6.15 -7.64 1.95
N MET A 21 -5.02 -7.05 1.58
CA MET A 21 -3.92 -6.87 2.52
C MET A 21 -4.16 -5.62 3.35
N ALA A 22 -4.17 -5.79 4.66
CA ALA A 22 -4.36 -4.67 5.59
C ALA A 22 -3.15 -3.71 5.57
N PRO A 23 -3.36 -2.44 5.87
CA PRO A 23 -2.25 -1.48 5.95
C PRO A 23 -1.36 -1.78 7.16
N MET A 24 -0.05 -1.86 6.92
CA MET A 24 0.92 -2.14 7.99
C MET A 24 2.18 -1.33 7.74
N THR A 25 2.52 -0.44 8.66
CA THR A 25 3.75 0.33 8.58
C THR A 25 4.95 -0.61 8.68
N ARG A 26 5.86 -0.55 7.70
CA ARG A 26 6.99 -1.46 7.65
C ARG A 26 8.28 -0.86 8.20
N SER A 27 8.34 0.46 8.32
CA SER A 27 9.52 1.18 8.82
C SER A 27 10.79 0.85 8.03
N MET A 28 10.65 0.73 6.71
CA MET A 28 11.74 0.40 5.80
C MET A 28 12.15 1.58 4.91
N SER A 29 11.76 2.79 5.27
CA SER A 29 11.99 3.98 4.45
C SER A 29 12.87 4.97 5.19
N PRO A 30 14.21 4.80 5.15
CA PRO A 30 15.13 5.74 5.79
C PRO A 30 14.90 7.16 5.29
N ASN A 31 14.79 8.10 6.21
CA ASN A 31 14.47 9.49 5.90
C ASN A 31 13.15 9.67 5.14
N GLY A 32 12.24 8.72 5.28
CA GLY A 32 10.94 8.77 4.63
C GLY A 32 10.94 8.38 3.16
N VAL A 33 12.07 7.96 2.61
CA VAL A 33 12.20 7.62 1.20
C VAL A 33 11.93 6.13 0.98
N PRO A 34 10.90 5.77 0.18
CA PRO A 34 10.67 4.36 -0.13
C PRO A 34 11.88 3.75 -0.83
N THR A 35 12.18 2.51 -0.48
CA THR A 35 13.33 1.78 -1.00
C THR A 35 12.89 0.57 -1.81
N ASP A 36 13.88 -0.13 -2.39
CA ASP A 36 13.62 -1.38 -3.09
C ASP A 36 13.01 -2.43 -2.16
N LYS A 37 13.24 -2.33 -0.86
CA LYS A 37 12.63 -3.24 0.10
C LYS A 37 11.12 -3.03 0.19
N ASN A 38 10.66 -1.78 0.12
CA ASN A 38 9.22 -1.49 0.06
C ASN A 38 8.62 -2.08 -1.20
N LEU A 39 9.27 -1.84 -2.34
CA LEU A 39 8.81 -2.36 -3.63
C LEU A 39 8.71 -3.87 -3.62
N GLU A 40 9.77 -4.55 -3.17
CA GLU A 40 9.81 -6.01 -3.13
C GLU A 40 8.74 -6.57 -2.20
N TYR A 41 8.50 -5.91 -1.08
CA TYR A 41 7.48 -6.31 -0.13
C TYR A 41 6.10 -6.38 -0.78
N TYR A 42 5.71 -5.33 -1.48
CA TYR A 42 4.39 -5.27 -2.14
C TYR A 42 4.35 -6.16 -3.38
N LYS A 43 5.44 -6.24 -4.12
CA LYS A 43 5.52 -7.08 -5.31
C LYS A 43 5.28 -8.55 -5.00
N ARG A 44 5.82 -9.03 -3.89
CA ARG A 44 5.60 -10.42 -3.46
C ARG A 44 4.14 -10.69 -3.19
N ARG A 45 3.45 -9.77 -2.51
CA ARG A 45 2.04 -9.95 -2.18
C ARG A 45 1.17 -9.87 -3.42
N ALA A 46 1.51 -8.96 -4.33
CA ALA A 46 0.79 -8.85 -5.60
C ALA A 46 0.97 -10.11 -6.45
N ALA A 47 2.18 -10.65 -6.49
CA ALA A 47 2.45 -11.89 -7.23
C ALA A 47 1.70 -13.08 -6.66
N ALA A 48 1.38 -13.05 -5.37
CA ALA A 48 0.59 -14.09 -4.72
C ALA A 48 -0.93 -13.90 -4.94
N GLU A 49 -1.30 -12.97 -5.82
CA GLU A 49 -2.68 -12.76 -6.28
C GLU A 49 -3.64 -12.21 -5.21
N VAL A 50 -3.12 -11.42 -4.27
CA VAL A 50 -3.98 -10.68 -3.35
C VAL A 50 -4.80 -9.69 -4.18
N GLY A 51 -6.12 -9.67 -3.95
CA GLY A 51 -7.03 -8.87 -4.76
C GLY A 51 -6.86 -7.37 -4.61
N MET A 52 -6.54 -6.90 -3.41
CA MET A 52 -6.35 -5.49 -3.14
C MET A 52 -5.28 -5.31 -2.07
N ILE A 53 -4.43 -4.32 -2.24
CA ILE A 53 -3.39 -3.99 -1.27
C ILE A 53 -3.61 -2.56 -0.78
N ILE A 54 -3.68 -2.40 0.54
CA ILE A 54 -3.69 -1.09 1.16
C ILE A 54 -2.27 -0.86 1.67
N THR A 55 -1.61 0.16 1.15
CA THR A 55 -0.22 0.42 1.49
C THR A 55 -0.05 0.87 2.93
N GLU A 56 1.19 0.85 3.39
CA GLU A 56 1.54 1.35 4.73
C GLU A 56 1.21 2.84 4.87
N GLY A 57 1.13 3.28 6.12
CA GLY A 57 0.85 4.67 6.42
C GLY A 57 1.89 5.60 5.81
N VAL A 58 1.43 6.72 5.26
CA VAL A 58 2.29 7.74 4.67
C VAL A 58 2.11 9.01 5.50
N GLU A 59 3.23 9.56 5.97
CA GLU A 59 3.20 10.77 6.79
C GLU A 59 2.87 11.99 5.94
N VAL A 60 1.94 12.80 6.43
CA VAL A 60 1.61 14.06 5.76
C VAL A 60 2.68 15.11 6.06
N SER A 61 2.66 16.23 5.31
CA SER A 61 3.68 17.29 5.45
C SER A 61 3.46 18.13 6.70
N HIS A 62 3.77 17.55 7.85
CA HIS A 62 3.71 18.25 9.13
C HIS A 62 4.64 17.56 10.12
N PRO A 63 5.44 18.31 10.90
CA PRO A 63 6.38 17.71 11.83
C PRO A 63 5.73 16.78 12.85
N ALA A 64 4.50 17.05 13.24
CA ALA A 64 3.78 16.23 14.21
C ALA A 64 3.22 14.93 13.64
N SER A 65 3.31 14.71 12.33
CA SER A 65 2.79 13.51 11.70
C SER A 65 3.72 12.31 11.83
N SER A 66 4.96 12.52 12.28
CA SER A 66 5.95 11.46 12.36
C SER A 66 5.72 10.61 13.62
N GLY A 67 5.03 9.48 13.46
CA GLY A 67 4.72 8.59 14.57
C GLY A 67 5.57 7.34 14.64
N TYR A 68 6.25 6.98 13.54
CA TYR A 68 7.08 5.78 13.47
C TYR A 68 8.41 6.08 12.81
N PRO A 69 9.52 5.45 13.29
CA PRO A 69 10.80 5.61 12.63
C PRO A 69 10.77 5.00 11.24
N ASN A 70 11.45 5.66 10.29
CA ASN A 70 11.59 5.18 8.91
C ASN A 70 10.25 4.90 8.20
N ALA A 71 9.19 5.61 8.58
CA ALA A 71 7.93 5.56 7.86
C ALA A 71 8.03 6.38 6.58
N VAL A 72 7.18 6.05 5.60
CA VAL A 72 7.17 6.75 4.33
C VAL A 72 6.67 8.18 4.52
N SER A 73 7.37 9.15 3.94
CA SER A 73 6.92 10.54 3.90
C SER A 73 6.22 10.81 2.57
N TYR A 74 5.12 11.53 2.61
CA TYR A 74 4.37 11.83 1.40
C TYR A 74 5.21 12.62 0.38
N THR A 75 6.20 13.39 0.84
CA THR A 75 7.04 14.19 -0.04
C THR A 75 7.91 13.33 -0.97
N HIS A 76 8.10 12.08 -0.63
CA HIS A 76 8.92 11.15 -1.42
C HIS A 76 8.08 10.12 -2.17
N LEU A 77 6.76 10.15 -1.99
CA LEU A 77 5.86 9.22 -2.66
C LEU A 77 5.31 9.86 -3.91
N THR A 78 5.60 9.25 -5.06
CA THR A 78 5.09 9.73 -6.34
C THR A 78 3.88 8.88 -6.72
N LEU A 79 2.73 9.52 -6.87
CA LEU A 79 1.51 8.85 -7.27
C LEU A 79 1.17 9.19 -8.72
N PRO A 80 0.53 8.26 -9.44
CA PRO A 80 -0.02 8.58 -10.74
C PRO A 80 -1.03 9.71 -10.61
N THR A 81 -0.94 10.69 -11.47
CA THR A 81 -1.82 11.85 -11.40
C THR A 81 -3.12 11.67 -12.16
N THR A 82 -3.17 10.66 -12.93
CA THR A 82 -4.35 10.40 -13.71
C THR A 82 -5.37 9.59 -12.97
N ARG A 83 -5.12 9.26 -11.97
CA ARG A 83 -5.91 8.51 -11.37
C ARG A 83 -6.61 8.79 -10.43
N LEU A 84 -6.77 9.20 -10.18
CA LEU A 84 -7.38 8.91 -9.17
C LEU A 84 -8.73 8.89 -9.12
#